data_0ed60471e745c29ec212bc6ec55125d9
#
_entry.id   0ed60471e745c29ec212bc6ec55125d9
#
_cell.length_a   1.000
_cell.length_b   1.000
_cell.length_c   1.000
_cell.angle_alpha   90.00
_cell.angle_beta   90.00
_cell.angle_gamma   90.00
#
_symmetry.space_group_name_H-M   'P 1'
#
loop_
_entity.id
_entity.type
_entity.pdbx_description
1 polymer ?
#
loop_
_entity_poly.entity_id
_entity_poly.type
_entity_poly.pdbx_seq_one_letter_code
_entity_poly.pdbx_strand_id
1 'polypeptide(L)'
;MIMVPIKEALTFDDVTLVPKYSEILPSEVDTSIKLTENLKLKIPLISSAMDTVTESKMAIAIAKAGGIGIIHRNLDIKKQILEIKKVKRQKLLVGAAVGAGFNEFKRAEIILKENIDMIVVDTAHGHTKKVSEIIKFIKKKKSKKTALCAGNIATPSAAKFLLNLGVDIIKVGIGPGSICTTRLVAGIGVPQLSAIMTVRNGVKNKKVKIISDGGIKYSGDLAKAFAAGADAVMIGSLFAGTDETPGKLIKRNGKLFKSFRGMGSVGAMNKGSADRYFQSKQKDNSKYVPEGVEGFAKYKGKVSDIIYKLIGGLKSSMGYLGSKQIKYLRDKPQFVKITKAGFYESMVHNVDIVKNDNKY
;
A
#
# COMPACT_ATOMS: atom_id res chain seq x y z
N MET A 1 16.52 -30.23 22.58
CA MET A 1 15.53 -29.13 22.40
C MET A 1 16.14 -28.11 21.43
N ILE A 2 15.61 -27.95 20.23
CA ILE A 2 16.14 -26.95 19.29
C ILE A 2 15.58 -25.58 19.74
N MET A 3 16.45 -24.72 20.31
CA MET A 3 16.07 -23.35 20.62
C MET A 3 16.02 -22.55 19.32
N VAL A 4 14.80 -22.20 18.89
CA VAL A 4 14.61 -21.29 17.75
C VAL A 4 14.81 -19.86 18.25
N PRO A 5 15.79 -19.09 17.73
CA PRO A 5 16.01 -17.72 18.17
C PRO A 5 14.82 -16.84 17.79
N ILE A 6 14.18 -16.21 18.78
CA ILE A 6 13.12 -15.24 18.57
C ILE A 6 13.76 -13.88 18.30
N LYS A 7 13.46 -13.30 17.12
CA LYS A 7 13.98 -11.99 16.72
C LYS A 7 12.97 -10.89 17.05
N GLU A 8 13.44 -9.76 17.53
CA GLU A 8 12.61 -8.57 17.66
C GLU A 8 12.27 -8.00 16.28
N ALA A 9 11.02 -7.53 16.12
CA ALA A 9 10.54 -6.87 14.91
C ALA A 9 9.72 -5.63 15.27
N LEU A 10 9.91 -4.55 14.52
CA LEU A 10 9.44 -3.20 14.84
C LEU A 10 8.42 -2.69 13.81
N THR A 11 7.44 -1.92 14.32
CA THR A 11 6.50 -1.13 13.52
C THR A 11 7.01 0.31 13.37
N PHE A 12 6.25 1.17 12.66
CA PHE A 12 6.56 2.60 12.60
C PHE A 12 6.41 3.31 13.95
N ASP A 13 5.53 2.81 14.82
CA ASP A 13 5.30 3.40 16.15
C ASP A 13 6.43 3.12 17.13
N ASP A 14 7.27 2.10 16.87
CA ASP A 14 8.37 1.71 17.76
C ASP A 14 9.64 2.56 17.59
N VAL A 15 9.69 3.42 16.57
CA VAL A 15 10.91 4.17 16.24
C VAL A 15 10.62 5.61 15.86
N THR A 16 11.66 6.46 16.00
CA THR A 16 11.74 7.77 15.37
C THR A 16 13.04 7.88 14.56
N LEU A 17 13.07 8.83 13.61
CA LEU A 17 14.27 9.20 12.87
C LEU A 17 14.99 10.32 13.61
N VAL A 18 16.32 10.20 13.76
CA VAL A 18 17.17 11.22 14.37
C VAL A 18 17.42 12.31 13.34
N PRO A 19 17.19 13.61 13.68
CA PRO A 19 17.46 14.70 12.76
C PRO A 19 18.97 14.79 12.45
N LYS A 20 19.28 15.35 11.29
CA LYS A 20 20.65 15.54 10.80
C LYS A 20 20.90 17.02 10.51
N TYR A 21 22.17 17.40 10.39
CA TYR A 21 22.51 18.68 9.79
C TYR A 21 21.87 18.81 8.40
N SER A 22 21.26 19.95 8.14
CA SER A 22 20.53 20.20 6.90
C SER A 22 20.67 21.64 6.44
N GLU A 23 20.94 21.81 5.14
CA GLU A 23 20.90 23.09 4.44
C GLU A 23 19.70 23.13 3.47
N ILE A 24 18.77 22.17 3.58
CA ILE A 24 17.67 21.96 2.63
C ILE A 24 16.36 22.39 3.27
N LEU A 25 15.65 23.31 2.63
CA LEU A 25 14.30 23.69 3.03
C LEU A 25 13.26 22.69 2.51
N PRO A 26 12.13 22.49 3.20
CA PRO A 26 11.05 21.62 2.75
C PRO A 26 10.47 22.00 1.38
N SER A 27 10.59 23.26 0.95
CA SER A 27 10.17 23.74 -0.37
C SER A 27 11.08 23.27 -1.51
N GLU A 28 12.33 22.93 -1.22
CA GLU A 28 13.36 22.60 -2.21
C GLU A 28 13.48 21.09 -2.48
N VAL A 29 12.74 20.25 -1.72
CA VAL A 29 12.84 18.80 -1.87
C VAL A 29 12.01 18.28 -3.03
N ASP A 30 12.55 17.29 -3.71
CA ASP A 30 11.91 16.54 -4.78
C ASP A 30 11.34 15.21 -4.25
N THR A 31 10.01 15.09 -4.26
CA THR A 31 9.29 13.89 -3.83
C THR A 31 9.02 12.91 -4.97
N SER A 32 9.52 13.19 -6.16
CA SER A 32 9.32 12.33 -7.32
C SER A 32 10.09 11.01 -7.20
N ILE A 33 9.54 9.96 -7.80
CA ILE A 33 10.16 8.64 -7.84
C ILE A 33 10.06 8.02 -9.22
N LYS A 34 11.06 7.21 -9.56
CA LYS A 34 11.07 6.39 -10.77
C LYS A 34 10.91 4.93 -10.35
N LEU A 35 9.73 4.34 -10.60
CA LEU A 35 9.44 2.94 -10.30
C LEU A 35 9.98 2.00 -11.39
N THR A 36 9.83 2.39 -12.67
CA THR A 36 10.47 1.76 -13.83
C THR A 36 10.92 2.82 -14.82
N GLU A 37 11.58 2.44 -15.93
CA GLU A 37 11.96 3.39 -16.97
C GLU A 37 10.75 4.17 -17.52
N ASN A 38 9.59 3.51 -17.58
CA ASN A 38 8.36 4.09 -18.16
C ASN A 38 7.35 4.57 -17.11
N LEU A 39 7.59 4.33 -15.81
CA LEU A 39 6.68 4.70 -14.74
C LEU A 39 7.37 5.60 -13.72
N LYS A 40 7.10 6.90 -13.85
CA LYS A 40 7.53 7.94 -12.92
C LYS A 40 6.33 8.54 -12.22
N LEU A 41 6.43 8.77 -10.93
CA LEU A 41 5.40 9.44 -10.12
C LEU A 41 5.99 10.73 -9.56
N LYS A 42 5.19 11.81 -9.52
CA LYS A 42 5.55 13.10 -8.89
C LYS A 42 5.52 13.01 -7.37
N ILE A 43 4.66 12.15 -6.83
CA ILE A 43 4.56 11.85 -5.39
C ILE A 43 4.60 10.33 -5.18
N PRO A 44 5.22 9.83 -4.10
CA PRO A 44 5.46 8.41 -3.89
C PRO A 44 4.25 7.66 -3.29
N LEU A 45 3.02 8.10 -3.64
CA LEU A 45 1.77 7.59 -3.07
C LEU A 45 1.00 6.75 -4.08
N ILE A 46 0.49 5.62 -3.60
CA ILE A 46 -0.32 4.68 -4.36
C ILE A 46 -1.60 4.39 -3.58
N SER A 47 -2.79 4.48 -4.20
CA SER A 47 -4.01 4.03 -3.52
C SER A 47 -4.22 2.53 -3.68
N SER A 48 -4.60 1.87 -2.57
CA SER A 48 -4.66 0.41 -2.48
C SER A 48 -5.83 -0.18 -3.29
N ALA A 49 -5.61 -1.40 -3.78
CA ALA A 49 -6.57 -2.16 -4.58
C ALA A 49 -7.69 -2.77 -3.72
N MET A 50 -8.47 -1.93 -3.05
CA MET A 50 -9.56 -2.34 -2.16
C MET A 50 -10.90 -1.82 -2.68
N ASP A 51 -11.95 -2.62 -2.57
CA ASP A 51 -13.26 -2.31 -3.12
C ASP A 51 -14.03 -1.19 -2.37
N THR A 52 -13.45 -0.71 -1.29
CA THR A 52 -13.91 0.47 -0.54
C THR A 52 -12.90 1.63 -0.59
N VAL A 53 -11.88 1.56 -1.45
CA VAL A 53 -10.84 2.60 -1.59
C VAL A 53 -10.68 3.06 -3.03
N THR A 54 -10.35 2.17 -3.98
CA THR A 54 -9.90 2.59 -5.32
C THR A 54 -10.76 2.05 -6.46
N GLU A 55 -11.63 2.89 -6.95
CA GLU A 55 -12.21 2.86 -8.29
C GLU A 55 -11.75 4.07 -9.09
N SER A 56 -12.35 4.36 -10.24
CA SER A 56 -11.88 5.43 -11.14
C SER A 56 -11.81 6.82 -10.51
N LYS A 57 -12.75 7.20 -9.63
CA LYS A 57 -12.74 8.52 -8.97
C LYS A 57 -11.46 8.70 -8.14
N MET A 58 -11.14 7.75 -7.27
CA MET A 58 -9.91 7.76 -6.47
C MET A 58 -8.67 7.68 -7.37
N ALA A 59 -8.65 6.80 -8.38
CA ALA A 59 -7.51 6.66 -9.28
C ALA A 59 -7.25 7.95 -10.07
N ILE A 60 -8.30 8.66 -10.49
CA ILE A 60 -8.17 9.98 -11.16
C ILE A 60 -7.60 11.01 -10.19
N ALA A 61 -8.14 11.10 -8.96
CA ALA A 61 -7.71 12.10 -7.99
C ALA A 61 -6.24 11.95 -7.61
N ILE A 62 -5.81 10.71 -7.31
CA ILE A 62 -4.41 10.47 -6.93
C ILE A 62 -3.46 10.63 -8.12
N ALA A 63 -3.87 10.27 -9.34
CA ALA A 63 -3.06 10.47 -10.54
C ALA A 63 -2.91 11.96 -10.90
N LYS A 64 -3.96 12.78 -10.72
CA LYS A 64 -3.88 14.25 -10.84
C LYS A 64 -2.91 14.87 -9.84
N ALA A 65 -2.82 14.31 -8.64
CA ALA A 65 -1.85 14.72 -7.63
C ALA A 65 -0.42 14.22 -7.94
N GLY A 66 -0.25 13.36 -8.93
CA GLY A 66 1.04 12.83 -9.37
C GLY A 66 1.41 11.45 -8.84
N GLY A 67 0.50 10.75 -8.15
CA GLY A 67 0.61 9.36 -7.74
C GLY A 67 -0.02 8.39 -8.74
N ILE A 68 -0.43 7.20 -8.29
CA ILE A 68 -1.14 6.21 -9.10
C ILE A 68 -2.18 5.45 -8.27
N GLY A 69 -3.37 5.22 -8.83
CA GLY A 69 -4.40 4.38 -8.22
C GLY A 69 -4.41 2.97 -8.80
N ILE A 70 -4.61 1.97 -7.94
CA ILE A 70 -4.73 0.58 -8.37
C ILE A 70 -6.20 0.15 -8.30
N ILE A 71 -6.83 0.00 -9.47
CA ILE A 71 -8.23 -0.47 -9.55
C ILE A 71 -8.32 -1.91 -9.02
N HIS A 72 -9.20 -2.13 -8.05
CA HIS A 72 -9.36 -3.42 -7.40
C HIS A 72 -9.99 -4.47 -8.32
N ARG A 73 -9.79 -5.75 -8.00
CA ARG A 73 -10.29 -6.89 -8.77
C ARG A 73 -11.61 -7.50 -8.24
N ASN A 74 -12.13 -6.94 -7.14
CA ASN A 74 -13.40 -7.39 -6.55
C ASN A 74 -14.62 -6.87 -7.35
N LEU A 75 -14.47 -6.93 -8.67
CA LEU A 75 -15.41 -6.57 -9.74
C LEU A 75 -15.39 -7.66 -10.80
N ASP A 76 -16.47 -7.78 -11.55
CA ASP A 76 -16.40 -8.53 -12.81
C ASP A 76 -15.40 -7.84 -13.78
N ILE A 77 -14.86 -8.61 -14.72
CA ILE A 77 -13.81 -8.10 -15.63
C ILE A 77 -14.29 -6.89 -16.43
N LYS A 78 -15.55 -6.90 -16.90
CA LYS A 78 -16.10 -5.81 -17.71
C LYS A 78 -16.16 -4.50 -16.91
N LYS A 79 -16.62 -4.57 -15.65
CA LYS A 79 -16.67 -3.39 -14.76
C LYS A 79 -15.27 -2.88 -14.41
N GLN A 80 -14.31 -3.76 -14.12
CA GLN A 80 -12.93 -3.33 -13.86
C GLN A 80 -12.33 -2.59 -15.06
N ILE A 81 -12.58 -3.07 -16.29
CA ILE A 81 -12.17 -2.40 -17.53
C ILE A 81 -12.84 -1.03 -17.68
N LEU A 82 -14.14 -0.92 -17.39
CA LEU A 82 -14.81 0.38 -17.45
C LEU A 82 -14.18 1.39 -16.51
N GLU A 83 -13.82 0.98 -15.28
CA GLU A 83 -13.12 1.84 -14.34
C GLU A 83 -11.72 2.26 -14.87
N ILE A 84 -10.95 1.33 -15.45
CA ILE A 84 -9.66 1.64 -16.08
C ILE A 84 -9.85 2.64 -17.23
N LYS A 85 -10.80 2.41 -18.11
CA LYS A 85 -11.07 3.28 -19.27
C LYS A 85 -11.46 4.70 -18.86
N LYS A 86 -12.21 4.88 -17.77
CA LYS A 86 -12.53 6.21 -17.23
C LYS A 86 -11.27 7.01 -16.89
N VAL A 87 -10.25 6.36 -16.32
CA VAL A 87 -8.96 6.99 -15.98
C VAL A 87 -8.14 7.26 -17.25
N LYS A 88 -8.01 6.27 -18.13
CA LYS A 88 -7.22 6.38 -19.38
C LYS A 88 -7.77 7.44 -20.33
N ARG A 89 -9.10 7.65 -20.40
CA ARG A 89 -9.72 8.74 -21.18
C ARG A 89 -9.22 10.12 -20.75
N GLN A 90 -8.78 10.30 -19.50
CA GLN A 90 -8.17 11.53 -19.00
C GLN A 90 -6.64 11.57 -19.21
N LYS A 91 -6.06 10.60 -19.91
CA LYS A 91 -4.60 10.44 -20.14
C LYS A 91 -3.79 10.36 -18.84
N LEU A 92 -4.40 9.82 -17.77
CA LEU A 92 -3.79 9.66 -16.46
C LEU A 92 -3.21 8.27 -16.27
N LEU A 93 -2.26 8.16 -15.31
CA LEU A 93 -1.68 6.89 -14.89
C LEU A 93 -2.71 6.04 -14.12
N VAL A 94 -2.76 4.74 -14.42
CA VAL A 94 -3.61 3.79 -13.71
C VAL A 94 -2.96 2.42 -13.64
N GLY A 95 -3.08 1.79 -12.48
CA GLY A 95 -2.79 0.38 -12.31
C GLY A 95 -4.06 -0.44 -12.09
N ALA A 96 -3.94 -1.75 -12.25
CA ALA A 96 -5.03 -2.69 -11.97
C ALA A 96 -4.53 -3.94 -11.26
N ALA A 97 -5.33 -4.43 -10.30
CA ALA A 97 -5.04 -5.66 -9.58
C ALA A 97 -5.60 -6.88 -10.28
N VAL A 98 -4.84 -7.96 -10.20
CA VAL A 98 -5.24 -9.33 -10.54
C VAL A 98 -4.85 -10.28 -9.40
N GLY A 99 -5.51 -11.41 -9.27
CA GLY A 99 -5.15 -12.47 -8.33
C GLY A 99 -4.20 -13.49 -8.95
N ALA A 100 -4.17 -14.69 -8.33
CA ALA A 100 -3.38 -15.83 -8.79
C ALA A 100 -4.25 -17.10 -9.03
N GLY A 101 -5.58 -16.95 -9.05
CA GLY A 101 -6.51 -18.05 -9.34
C GLY A 101 -6.65 -18.32 -10.84
N PHE A 102 -7.28 -19.44 -11.20
CA PHE A 102 -7.45 -19.87 -12.60
C PHE A 102 -8.08 -18.79 -13.48
N ASN A 103 -9.15 -18.14 -13.03
CA ASN A 103 -9.85 -17.10 -13.80
C ASN A 103 -9.03 -15.81 -13.97
N GLU A 104 -7.99 -15.63 -13.20
CA GLU A 104 -7.17 -14.42 -13.21
C GLU A 104 -6.22 -14.35 -14.40
N PHE A 105 -5.90 -15.47 -15.05
CA PHE A 105 -5.17 -15.49 -16.32
C PHE A 105 -5.94 -14.76 -17.43
N LYS A 106 -7.24 -15.07 -17.57
CA LYS A 106 -8.12 -14.38 -18.52
C LYS A 106 -8.27 -12.90 -18.15
N ARG A 107 -8.45 -12.59 -16.86
CA ARG A 107 -8.51 -11.20 -16.36
C ARG A 107 -7.24 -10.43 -16.74
N ALA A 108 -6.06 -10.97 -16.43
CA ALA A 108 -4.78 -10.34 -16.74
C ALA A 108 -4.62 -10.08 -18.24
N GLU A 109 -4.95 -11.06 -19.10
CA GLU A 109 -4.86 -10.90 -20.54
C GLU A 109 -5.73 -9.76 -21.08
N ILE A 110 -6.97 -9.66 -20.57
CA ILE A 110 -7.92 -8.62 -21.03
C ILE A 110 -7.48 -7.25 -20.51
N ILE A 111 -7.05 -7.14 -19.24
CA ILE A 111 -6.60 -5.88 -18.64
C ILE A 111 -5.34 -5.35 -19.34
N LEU A 112 -4.41 -6.21 -19.72
CA LEU A 112 -3.18 -5.79 -20.41
C LEU A 112 -3.45 -5.12 -21.76
N LYS A 113 -4.60 -5.40 -22.42
CA LYS A 113 -5.01 -4.73 -23.66
C LYS A 113 -5.45 -3.27 -23.45
N GLU A 114 -5.71 -2.85 -22.21
CA GLU A 114 -6.18 -1.50 -21.88
C GLU A 114 -5.03 -0.49 -21.64
N ASN A 115 -3.80 -0.82 -22.02
CA ASN A 115 -2.61 0.04 -21.87
C ASN A 115 -2.42 0.62 -20.46
N ILE A 116 -2.62 -0.23 -19.44
CA ILE A 116 -2.38 0.15 -18.04
C ILE A 116 -0.89 0.38 -17.78
N ASP A 117 -0.61 1.26 -16.81
CA ASP A 117 0.77 1.62 -16.46
C ASP A 117 1.40 0.65 -15.46
N MET A 118 0.56 -0.02 -14.64
CA MET A 118 0.99 -1.02 -13.67
C MET A 118 -0.02 -2.16 -13.55
N ILE A 119 0.43 -3.41 -13.66
CA ILE A 119 -0.35 -4.58 -13.25
C ILE A 119 0.16 -5.09 -11.90
N VAL A 120 -0.75 -5.36 -10.97
CA VAL A 120 -0.43 -5.80 -9.60
C VAL A 120 -0.98 -7.19 -9.35
N VAL A 121 -0.11 -8.17 -9.20
CA VAL A 121 -0.48 -9.50 -8.68
C VAL A 121 -0.66 -9.37 -7.18
N ASP A 122 -1.91 -9.27 -6.75
CA ASP A 122 -2.31 -8.89 -5.39
C ASP A 122 -2.88 -10.08 -4.62
N THR A 123 -2.07 -10.65 -3.72
CA THR A 123 -2.39 -11.82 -2.89
C THR A 123 -2.03 -11.59 -1.42
N ALA A 124 -2.64 -12.33 -0.50
CA ALA A 124 -2.30 -12.28 0.92
C ALA A 124 -0.88 -12.84 1.18
N HIS A 125 -0.42 -13.79 0.35
CA HIS A 125 0.92 -14.37 0.41
C HIS A 125 1.49 -14.58 -1.00
N GLY A 126 2.46 -13.73 -1.36
CA GLY A 126 3.07 -13.69 -2.70
C GLY A 126 4.12 -14.78 -2.96
N HIS A 127 4.53 -15.55 -1.95
CA HIS A 127 5.55 -16.60 -2.07
C HIS A 127 4.92 -17.97 -2.31
N THR A 128 4.21 -18.13 -3.44
CA THR A 128 3.49 -19.36 -3.77
C THR A 128 3.66 -19.77 -5.23
N LYS A 129 3.43 -21.06 -5.52
CA LYS A 129 3.47 -21.61 -6.89
C LYS A 129 2.48 -20.89 -7.81
N LYS A 130 1.23 -20.68 -7.37
CA LYS A 130 0.20 -19.98 -8.15
C LYS A 130 0.61 -18.56 -8.54
N VAL A 131 1.26 -17.85 -7.61
CA VAL A 131 1.81 -16.51 -7.90
C VAL A 131 2.92 -16.58 -8.94
N SER A 132 3.79 -17.59 -8.91
CA SER A 132 4.82 -17.75 -9.94
C SER A 132 4.23 -18.01 -11.32
N GLU A 133 3.17 -18.78 -11.40
CA GLU A 133 2.51 -19.13 -12.66
C GLU A 133 1.87 -17.89 -13.34
N ILE A 134 1.11 -17.10 -12.58
CA ILE A 134 0.48 -15.89 -13.12
C ILE A 134 1.55 -14.81 -13.47
N ILE A 135 2.63 -14.67 -12.70
CA ILE A 135 3.73 -13.77 -13.02
C ILE A 135 4.38 -14.15 -14.35
N LYS A 136 4.71 -15.44 -14.55
CA LYS A 136 5.28 -15.94 -15.79
C LYS A 136 4.36 -15.67 -16.98
N PHE A 137 3.06 -15.86 -16.82
CA PHE A 137 2.05 -15.57 -17.84
C PHE A 137 2.01 -14.08 -18.19
N ILE A 138 1.89 -13.20 -17.18
CA ILE A 138 1.84 -11.74 -17.36
C ILE A 138 3.12 -11.27 -18.07
N LYS A 139 4.28 -11.76 -17.63
CA LYS A 139 5.59 -11.36 -18.19
C LYS A 139 5.69 -11.66 -19.70
N LYS A 140 5.08 -12.75 -20.18
CA LYS A 140 5.03 -13.07 -21.60
C LYS A 140 4.07 -12.17 -22.40
N LYS A 141 3.03 -11.62 -21.75
CA LYS A 141 1.94 -10.89 -22.42
C LYS A 141 2.04 -9.37 -22.28
N LYS A 142 2.67 -8.87 -21.19
CA LYS A 142 2.74 -7.43 -20.91
C LYS A 142 3.62 -6.69 -21.91
N SER A 143 3.28 -5.43 -22.19
CA SER A 143 4.15 -4.54 -22.90
C SER A 143 5.36 -4.14 -22.03
N LYS A 144 6.46 -3.69 -22.65
CA LYS A 144 7.62 -3.15 -21.93
C LYS A 144 7.28 -1.89 -21.12
N LYS A 145 6.19 -1.19 -21.47
CA LYS A 145 5.73 0.02 -20.78
C LYS A 145 4.97 -0.28 -19.48
N THR A 146 4.32 -1.43 -19.37
CA THR A 146 3.56 -1.82 -18.18
C THR A 146 4.48 -2.35 -17.10
N ALA A 147 4.49 -1.73 -15.91
CA ALA A 147 5.21 -2.23 -14.75
C ALA A 147 4.50 -3.47 -14.16
N LEU A 148 5.27 -4.48 -13.78
CA LEU A 148 4.77 -5.67 -13.09
C LEU A 148 5.11 -5.60 -11.60
N CYS A 149 4.09 -5.45 -10.77
CA CYS A 149 4.19 -5.51 -9.33
C CYS A 149 3.61 -6.83 -8.79
N ALA A 150 4.23 -7.41 -7.77
CA ALA A 150 3.71 -8.61 -7.11
C ALA A 150 3.92 -8.57 -5.59
N GLY A 151 3.00 -9.18 -4.86
CA GLY A 151 3.02 -9.33 -3.39
C GLY A 151 1.71 -9.95 -2.90
N ASN A 152 1.49 -9.99 -1.54
CA ASN A 152 2.35 -9.37 -0.54
C ASN A 152 3.40 -10.35 -0.01
N ILE A 153 4.52 -9.83 0.37
CA ILE A 153 5.59 -10.58 1.02
C ILE A 153 6.13 -9.84 2.25
N ALA A 154 6.90 -10.53 3.09
CA ALA A 154 7.56 -9.93 4.25
C ALA A 154 8.96 -10.52 4.54
N THR A 155 9.50 -11.37 3.67
CA THR A 155 10.77 -12.08 3.92
C THR A 155 11.77 -11.91 2.77
N PRO A 156 13.09 -11.97 3.05
CA PRO A 156 14.13 -11.90 2.02
C PRO A 156 14.05 -13.05 1.00
N SER A 157 13.67 -14.25 1.42
CA SER A 157 13.51 -15.41 0.53
C SER A 157 12.39 -15.18 -0.48
N ALA A 158 11.24 -14.67 -0.03
CA ALA A 158 10.13 -14.30 -0.90
C ALA A 158 10.51 -13.17 -1.87
N ALA A 159 11.31 -12.20 -1.42
CA ALA A 159 11.81 -11.14 -2.27
C ALA A 159 12.73 -11.67 -3.39
N LYS A 160 13.67 -12.56 -3.05
CA LYS A 160 14.52 -13.24 -4.03
C LYS A 160 13.71 -14.09 -5.02
N PHE A 161 12.69 -14.79 -4.52
CA PHE A 161 11.77 -15.57 -5.36
C PHE A 161 11.07 -14.68 -6.41
N LEU A 162 10.46 -13.57 -6.01
CA LEU A 162 9.81 -12.64 -6.93
C LEU A 162 10.81 -11.97 -7.88
N LEU A 163 12.00 -11.60 -7.39
CA LEU A 163 13.07 -11.04 -8.21
C LEU A 163 13.49 -12.00 -9.34
N ASN A 164 13.67 -13.29 -9.02
CA ASN A 164 14.03 -14.31 -10.00
C ASN A 164 12.95 -14.54 -11.07
N LEU A 165 11.70 -14.27 -10.74
CA LEU A 165 10.59 -14.27 -11.70
C LEU A 165 10.60 -13.02 -12.59
N GLY A 166 11.40 -12.01 -12.26
CA GLY A 166 11.60 -10.79 -13.05
C GLY A 166 10.45 -9.78 -12.87
N VAL A 167 9.93 -9.63 -11.66
CA VAL A 167 9.04 -8.53 -11.33
C VAL A 167 9.81 -7.21 -11.27
N ASP A 168 9.15 -6.13 -11.65
CA ASP A 168 9.74 -4.78 -11.58
C ASP A 168 9.63 -4.20 -10.17
N ILE A 169 8.56 -4.55 -9.45
CA ILE A 169 8.19 -3.99 -8.16
C ILE A 169 7.71 -5.08 -7.22
N ILE A 170 8.17 -5.06 -5.98
CA ILE A 170 7.78 -5.97 -4.90
C ILE A 170 6.89 -5.21 -3.91
N LYS A 171 5.73 -5.78 -3.54
CA LYS A 171 4.81 -5.21 -2.57
C LYS A 171 4.95 -5.91 -1.22
N VAL A 172 5.33 -5.13 -0.18
CA VAL A 172 5.71 -5.62 1.15
C VAL A 172 4.65 -5.26 2.18
N GLY A 173 4.18 -6.26 2.92
CA GLY A 173 3.26 -6.09 4.04
C GLY A 173 2.34 -7.29 4.24
N ILE A 174 2.53 -8.04 5.33
CA ILE A 174 1.66 -9.12 5.77
C ILE A 174 1.12 -8.76 7.15
N GLY A 175 -0.16 -8.41 7.20
CA GLY A 175 -0.89 -8.08 8.42
C GLY A 175 -0.74 -6.66 8.99
N PRO A 176 -0.14 -5.63 8.33
CA PRO A 176 -0.02 -4.29 8.92
C PRO A 176 -1.26 -3.40 8.72
N GLY A 177 -2.24 -3.81 7.91
CA GLY A 177 -3.43 -3.03 7.62
C GLY A 177 -4.34 -2.85 8.85
N SER A 178 -4.96 -1.68 8.98
CA SER A 178 -5.80 -1.33 10.15
C SER A 178 -7.06 -2.20 10.33
N ILE A 179 -7.48 -2.87 9.28
CA ILE A 179 -8.67 -3.75 9.24
C ILE A 179 -8.27 -5.20 8.87
N CYS A 180 -6.97 -5.50 8.90
CA CYS A 180 -6.43 -6.84 8.67
C CYS A 180 -6.33 -7.59 10.00
N THR A 181 -6.83 -8.82 10.05
CA THR A 181 -6.75 -9.71 11.21
C THR A 181 -5.90 -10.96 10.96
N THR A 182 -5.15 -11.03 9.87
CA THR A 182 -4.28 -12.17 9.52
C THR A 182 -3.36 -12.57 10.67
N ARG A 183 -2.76 -11.60 11.37
CA ARG A 183 -1.86 -11.87 12.50
C ARG A 183 -2.58 -12.48 13.70
N LEU A 184 -3.86 -12.16 13.89
CA LEU A 184 -4.68 -12.71 14.98
C LEU A 184 -5.26 -14.07 14.60
N VAL A 185 -5.76 -14.21 13.38
CA VAL A 185 -6.48 -15.41 12.92
C VAL A 185 -5.50 -16.51 12.51
N ALA A 186 -4.48 -16.18 11.73
CA ALA A 186 -3.51 -17.14 11.22
C ALA A 186 -2.21 -17.18 12.02
N GLY A 187 -1.95 -16.23 12.92
CA GLY A 187 -0.68 -16.12 13.64
C GLY A 187 0.50 -15.72 12.75
N ILE A 188 0.24 -15.23 11.52
CA ILE A 188 1.26 -14.97 10.50
C ILE A 188 1.36 -13.48 10.21
N GLY A 189 2.59 -12.97 10.17
CA GLY A 189 2.88 -11.59 9.79
C GLY A 189 4.24 -11.13 10.28
N VAL A 190 4.66 -9.96 9.81
CA VAL A 190 5.90 -9.30 10.24
C VAL A 190 5.59 -7.81 10.45
N PRO A 191 6.00 -7.19 11.56
CA PRO A 191 5.91 -5.75 11.78
C PRO A 191 6.53 -4.96 10.62
N GLN A 192 5.84 -3.91 10.18
CA GLN A 192 6.03 -3.35 8.82
C GLN A 192 7.41 -2.74 8.60
N LEU A 193 7.97 -2.03 9.59
CA LEU A 193 9.30 -1.44 9.46
C LEU A 193 10.35 -2.54 9.23
N SER A 194 10.34 -3.56 10.07
CA SER A 194 11.24 -4.71 9.95
C SER A 194 11.04 -5.48 8.65
N ALA A 195 9.79 -5.64 8.19
CA ALA A 195 9.51 -6.28 6.90
C ALA A 195 10.16 -5.53 5.73
N ILE A 196 10.05 -4.19 5.71
CA ILE A 196 10.68 -3.37 4.66
C ILE A 196 12.20 -3.51 4.70
N MET A 197 12.80 -3.35 5.88
CA MET A 197 14.26 -3.43 6.06
C MET A 197 14.82 -4.78 5.62
N THR A 198 14.21 -5.88 6.06
CA THR A 198 14.68 -7.23 5.75
C THR A 198 14.50 -7.58 4.27
N VAL A 199 13.38 -7.17 3.66
CA VAL A 199 13.13 -7.34 2.23
C VAL A 199 14.13 -6.51 1.42
N ARG A 200 14.37 -5.25 1.77
CA ARG A 200 15.36 -4.39 1.10
C ARG A 200 16.77 -5.00 1.15
N ASN A 201 17.17 -5.50 2.32
CA ASN A 201 18.47 -6.19 2.47
C ASN A 201 18.55 -7.46 1.60
N GLY A 202 17.45 -8.21 1.47
CA GLY A 202 17.38 -9.40 0.63
C GLY A 202 17.55 -9.14 -0.87
N VAL A 203 17.28 -7.90 -1.32
CA VAL A 203 17.42 -7.46 -2.72
C VAL A 203 18.40 -6.30 -2.89
N LYS A 204 19.32 -6.13 -1.93
CA LYS A 204 20.36 -5.10 -1.98
C LYS A 204 21.09 -5.13 -3.33
N ASN A 205 21.38 -3.95 -3.88
CA ASN A 205 22.05 -3.75 -5.17
C ASN A 205 21.27 -4.27 -6.41
N LYS A 206 20.00 -4.63 -6.27
CA LYS A 206 19.13 -4.99 -7.40
C LYS A 206 18.22 -3.81 -7.80
N LYS A 207 17.89 -3.74 -9.09
CA LYS A 207 17.07 -2.63 -9.63
C LYS A 207 15.60 -2.69 -9.23
N VAL A 208 15.15 -3.77 -8.55
CA VAL A 208 13.75 -3.94 -8.12
C VAL A 208 13.32 -2.86 -7.13
N LYS A 209 12.11 -2.38 -7.28
CA LYS A 209 11.49 -1.38 -6.40
C LYS A 209 10.62 -2.02 -5.33
N ILE A 210 10.45 -1.33 -4.20
CA ILE A 210 9.65 -1.80 -3.07
C ILE A 210 8.52 -0.82 -2.78
N ILE A 211 7.29 -1.34 -2.75
CA ILE A 211 6.11 -0.65 -2.23
C ILE A 211 5.86 -1.14 -0.80
N SER A 212 5.84 -0.23 0.18
CA SER A 212 5.35 -0.50 1.53
C SER A 212 3.83 -0.46 1.52
N ASP A 213 3.17 -1.58 1.78
CA ASP A 213 1.72 -1.72 1.76
C ASP A 213 1.15 -1.92 3.16
N GLY A 214 0.49 -0.89 3.68
CA GLY A 214 -0.13 -0.85 5.00
C GLY A 214 0.77 -0.32 6.12
N GLY A 215 0.15 -0.04 7.26
CA GLY A 215 0.82 0.44 8.48
C GLY A 215 1.01 1.96 8.57
N ILE A 216 0.82 2.71 7.50
CA ILE A 216 0.93 4.18 7.48
C ILE A 216 -0.28 4.81 8.20
N LYS A 217 -0.02 5.55 9.25
CA LYS A 217 -1.02 6.28 10.06
C LYS A 217 -0.82 7.79 9.99
N TYR A 218 0.43 8.24 9.89
CA TYR A 218 0.84 9.63 9.93
C TYR A 218 1.80 9.95 8.78
N SER A 219 1.96 11.22 8.44
CA SER A 219 2.91 11.67 7.43
C SER A 219 4.37 11.30 7.75
N GLY A 220 4.73 11.31 9.03
CA GLY A 220 6.06 10.89 9.49
C GLY A 220 6.38 9.41 9.19
N ASP A 221 5.35 8.55 9.09
CA ASP A 221 5.56 7.14 8.74
C ASP A 221 6.04 6.96 7.29
N LEU A 222 5.73 7.93 6.41
CA LEU A 222 6.26 7.94 5.04
C LEU A 222 7.79 8.03 5.05
N ALA A 223 8.33 8.97 5.83
CA ALA A 223 9.78 9.15 5.96
C ALA A 223 10.44 7.89 6.55
N LYS A 224 9.83 7.29 7.60
CA LYS A 224 10.30 6.02 8.19
C LYS A 224 10.29 4.88 7.17
N ALA A 225 9.23 4.75 6.37
CA ALA A 225 9.14 3.72 5.34
C ALA A 225 10.21 3.88 4.25
N PHE A 226 10.47 5.12 3.80
CA PHE A 226 11.50 5.40 2.80
C PHE A 226 12.91 5.20 3.37
N ALA A 227 13.17 5.66 4.58
CA ALA A 227 14.44 5.42 5.27
C ALA A 227 14.71 3.93 5.49
N ALA A 228 13.66 3.13 5.78
CA ALA A 228 13.74 1.69 5.89
C ALA A 228 13.98 0.96 4.56
N GLY A 229 13.75 1.63 3.42
CA GLY A 229 14.05 1.05 2.10
C GLY A 229 12.90 0.96 1.12
N ALA A 230 11.70 1.46 1.43
CA ALA A 230 10.62 1.55 0.46
C ALA A 230 10.91 2.58 -0.64
N ASP A 231 10.39 2.37 -1.83
CA ASP A 231 10.45 3.33 -2.95
C ASP A 231 9.14 4.11 -3.10
N ALA A 232 8.01 3.48 -2.72
CA ALA A 232 6.68 4.08 -2.67
C ALA A 232 5.89 3.49 -1.50
N VAL A 233 4.78 4.12 -1.14
CA VAL A 233 3.84 3.60 -0.15
C VAL A 233 2.46 3.40 -0.75
N MET A 234 1.79 2.31 -0.37
CA MET A 234 0.41 2.03 -0.72
C MET A 234 -0.48 2.31 0.49
N ILE A 235 -1.52 3.10 0.27
CA ILE A 235 -2.39 3.63 1.31
C ILE A 235 -3.83 3.17 1.09
N GLY A 236 -4.44 2.60 2.15
CA GLY A 236 -5.86 2.24 2.21
C GLY A 236 -6.62 3.10 3.22
N SER A 237 -6.36 2.93 4.50
CA SER A 237 -7.14 3.50 5.61
C SER A 237 -7.14 5.03 5.66
N LEU A 238 -6.03 5.68 5.34
CA LEU A 238 -5.97 7.14 5.31
C LEU A 238 -6.87 7.72 4.21
N PHE A 239 -6.97 7.04 3.07
CA PHE A 239 -7.84 7.46 1.97
C PHE A 239 -9.29 6.99 2.15
N ALA A 240 -9.55 5.96 2.94
CA ALA A 240 -10.90 5.51 3.25
C ALA A 240 -11.73 6.63 3.89
N GLY A 241 -12.99 6.78 3.46
CA GLY A 241 -13.90 7.82 3.94
C GLY A 241 -13.80 9.15 3.19
N THR A 242 -13.01 9.26 2.12
CA THR A 242 -12.96 10.46 1.28
C THR A 242 -14.06 10.46 0.21
N ASP A 243 -14.28 11.62 -0.42
CA ASP A 243 -15.28 11.78 -1.48
C ASP A 243 -15.08 10.80 -2.64
N GLU A 244 -13.82 10.49 -2.95
CA GLU A 244 -13.42 9.71 -4.11
C GLU A 244 -13.48 8.20 -3.90
N THR A 245 -13.61 7.75 -2.63
CA THR A 245 -13.79 6.31 -2.36
C THR A 245 -15.17 5.82 -2.79
N PRO A 246 -15.31 4.53 -3.18
CA PRO A 246 -16.60 3.93 -3.47
C PRO A 246 -17.59 3.97 -2.30
N GLY A 247 -18.86 3.87 -2.61
CA GLY A 247 -19.93 3.82 -1.62
C GLY A 247 -20.54 5.18 -1.30
N LYS A 248 -21.74 5.13 -0.66
CA LYS A 248 -22.51 6.30 -0.26
C LYS A 248 -22.09 6.79 1.12
N LEU A 249 -22.33 8.07 1.39
CA LEU A 249 -22.22 8.62 2.74
C LEU A 249 -23.34 8.04 3.63
N ILE A 250 -22.96 7.70 4.85
CA ILE A 250 -23.85 7.13 5.88
C ILE A 250 -23.79 8.05 7.09
N LYS A 251 -24.96 8.54 7.55
CA LYS A 251 -25.06 9.35 8.76
C LYS A 251 -25.34 8.44 9.97
N ARG A 252 -24.52 8.54 11.01
CA ARG A 252 -24.65 7.81 12.27
C ARG A 252 -24.32 8.75 13.43
N ASN A 253 -25.21 8.89 14.38
CA ASN A 253 -25.05 9.75 15.56
C ASN A 253 -24.55 11.17 15.18
N GLY A 254 -25.20 11.80 14.20
CA GLY A 254 -24.85 13.14 13.72
C GLY A 254 -23.58 13.25 12.88
N LYS A 255 -22.79 12.18 12.75
CA LYS A 255 -21.52 12.16 12.00
C LYS A 255 -21.64 11.40 10.70
N LEU A 256 -20.83 11.79 9.72
CA LEU A 256 -20.78 11.16 8.39
C LEU A 256 -19.67 10.11 8.31
N PHE A 257 -19.97 9.01 7.62
CA PHE A 257 -19.08 7.85 7.42
C PHE A 257 -19.21 7.31 6.01
N LYS A 258 -18.20 6.53 5.59
CA LYS A 258 -18.29 5.61 4.46
C LYS A 258 -17.93 4.19 4.89
N SER A 259 -18.46 3.20 4.19
CA SER A 259 -18.08 1.80 4.40
C SER A 259 -16.58 1.61 4.13
N PHE A 260 -15.90 0.85 4.99
CA PHE A 260 -14.51 0.47 4.83
C PHE A 260 -14.32 -0.96 5.32
N ARG A 261 -13.71 -1.82 4.48
CA ARG A 261 -13.53 -3.22 4.82
C ARG A 261 -12.22 -3.80 4.31
N GLY A 262 -11.71 -4.78 5.04
CA GLY A 262 -10.58 -5.61 4.63
C GLY A 262 -10.97 -6.55 3.49
N MET A 263 -10.03 -6.82 2.59
CA MET A 263 -10.25 -7.76 1.49
C MET A 263 -10.45 -9.20 1.98
N GLY A 264 -10.04 -9.52 3.23
CA GLY A 264 -10.32 -10.78 3.92
C GLY A 264 -11.58 -10.79 4.77
N SER A 265 -12.43 -9.78 4.70
CA SER A 265 -13.74 -9.78 5.36
C SER A 265 -14.73 -10.70 4.61
N VAL A 266 -15.73 -11.21 5.31
CA VAL A 266 -16.77 -12.08 4.73
C VAL A 266 -17.42 -11.43 3.52
N GLY A 267 -17.83 -10.17 3.61
CA GLY A 267 -18.49 -9.48 2.51
C GLY A 267 -17.56 -9.19 1.32
N ALA A 268 -16.24 -9.01 1.54
CA ALA A 268 -15.29 -8.91 0.45
C ALA A 268 -15.05 -10.28 -0.21
N MET A 269 -14.91 -11.35 0.56
CA MET A 269 -14.73 -12.71 0.06
C MET A 269 -15.92 -13.18 -0.77
N ASN A 270 -17.13 -12.88 -0.36
CA ASN A 270 -18.35 -13.17 -1.13
C ASN A 270 -18.38 -12.47 -2.50
N LYS A 271 -17.79 -11.29 -2.60
CA LYS A 271 -17.69 -10.54 -3.87
C LYS A 271 -16.55 -10.99 -4.79
N GLY A 272 -15.63 -11.85 -4.31
CA GLY A 272 -14.61 -12.44 -5.18
C GLY A 272 -13.17 -12.39 -4.64
N SER A 273 -12.93 -11.95 -3.39
CA SER A 273 -11.57 -11.91 -2.83
C SER A 273 -11.17 -13.17 -2.04
N ALA A 274 -12.01 -14.20 -1.99
CA ALA A 274 -11.74 -15.41 -1.21
C ALA A 274 -10.44 -16.12 -1.64
N ASP A 275 -10.15 -16.18 -2.93
CA ASP A 275 -8.93 -16.77 -3.48
C ASP A 275 -7.65 -16.04 -3.06
N ARG A 276 -7.73 -14.75 -2.69
CA ARG A 276 -6.63 -13.98 -2.09
C ARG A 276 -6.11 -14.64 -0.79
N TYR A 277 -7.03 -15.27 -0.04
CA TYR A 277 -6.79 -15.94 1.25
C TYR A 277 -6.83 -17.46 1.13
N PHE A 278 -6.57 -18.00 -0.06
CA PHE A 278 -6.55 -19.44 -0.35
C PHE A 278 -7.88 -20.16 -0.08
N GLN A 279 -8.97 -19.41 -0.01
CA GLN A 279 -10.31 -19.96 0.20
C GLN A 279 -11.09 -19.95 -1.12
N SER A 280 -11.90 -20.99 -1.31
CA SER A 280 -12.86 -21.05 -2.42
C SER A 280 -14.14 -20.29 -2.04
N LYS A 281 -14.90 -19.90 -3.06
CA LYS A 281 -16.21 -19.27 -2.83
C LYS A 281 -17.13 -20.25 -2.10
N GLN A 282 -17.69 -19.81 -0.98
CA GLN A 282 -18.62 -20.58 -0.17
C GLN A 282 -20.06 -20.16 -0.48
N LYS A 283 -21.00 -21.13 -0.40
CA LYS A 283 -22.44 -20.85 -0.42
C LYS A 283 -22.94 -20.34 0.93
N ASP A 284 -22.34 -20.84 2.02
CA ASP A 284 -22.64 -20.48 3.40
C ASP A 284 -21.51 -19.58 3.93
N ASN A 285 -21.86 -18.39 4.35
CA ASN A 285 -20.94 -17.38 4.86
C ASN A 285 -20.22 -17.80 6.16
N SER A 286 -20.82 -18.67 6.96
CA SER A 286 -20.23 -19.20 8.19
C SER A 286 -19.01 -20.08 7.97
N LYS A 287 -18.82 -20.58 6.73
CA LYS A 287 -17.69 -21.43 6.33
C LYS A 287 -16.45 -20.64 5.92
N TYR A 288 -16.52 -19.30 5.85
CA TYR A 288 -15.31 -18.51 5.66
C TYR A 288 -14.53 -18.36 6.97
N VAL A 289 -13.21 -18.36 6.86
CA VAL A 289 -12.31 -17.93 7.93
C VAL A 289 -11.84 -16.51 7.59
N PRO A 290 -12.47 -15.46 8.17
CA PRO A 290 -12.17 -14.08 7.80
C PRO A 290 -10.85 -13.62 8.40
N GLU A 291 -9.99 -13.07 7.57
CA GLU A 291 -8.72 -12.41 7.95
C GLU A 291 -8.80 -10.89 7.83
N GLY A 292 -9.98 -10.34 7.96
CA GLY A 292 -10.25 -8.90 7.95
C GLY A 292 -11.66 -8.58 8.43
N VAL A 293 -11.84 -7.36 8.88
CA VAL A 293 -13.12 -6.86 9.39
C VAL A 293 -13.77 -5.87 8.44
N GLU A 294 -15.08 -5.68 8.64
CA GLU A 294 -15.90 -4.65 8.00
C GLU A 294 -16.27 -3.59 9.03
N GLY A 295 -16.25 -2.34 8.61
CA GLY A 295 -16.58 -1.21 9.48
C GLY A 295 -16.82 0.07 8.69
N PHE A 296 -16.65 1.18 9.36
CA PHE A 296 -16.90 2.51 8.82
C PHE A 296 -15.68 3.40 9.03
N ALA A 297 -15.25 4.06 7.98
CA ALA A 297 -14.29 5.16 8.07
C ALA A 297 -15.06 6.49 8.23
N LYS A 298 -14.63 7.33 9.16
CA LYS A 298 -15.16 8.70 9.29
C LYS A 298 -14.98 9.42 7.95
N TYR A 299 -15.98 10.22 7.57
CA TYR A 299 -15.87 11.07 6.40
C TYR A 299 -14.79 12.13 6.60
N LYS A 300 -13.99 12.35 5.56
CA LYS A 300 -12.77 13.18 5.61
C LYS A 300 -12.73 14.28 4.55
N GLY A 301 -13.76 14.42 3.71
CA GLY A 301 -13.76 15.33 2.57
C GLY A 301 -12.91 14.82 1.41
N LYS A 302 -12.24 15.72 0.70
CA LYS A 302 -11.47 15.40 -0.51
C LYS A 302 -10.16 14.70 -0.19
N VAL A 303 -9.80 13.72 -1.00
CA VAL A 303 -8.50 13.02 -0.88
C VAL A 303 -7.32 13.96 -1.15
N SER A 304 -7.51 15.01 -1.96
CA SER A 304 -6.49 16.04 -2.23
C SER A 304 -5.92 16.65 -0.95
N ASP A 305 -6.79 16.92 0.04
CA ASP A 305 -6.40 17.57 1.28
C ASP A 305 -5.53 16.65 2.15
N ILE A 306 -5.86 15.35 2.14
CA ILE A 306 -5.05 14.33 2.81
C ILE A 306 -3.70 14.17 2.12
N ILE A 307 -3.68 14.12 0.78
CA ILE A 307 -2.44 14.02 -0.01
C ILE A 307 -1.54 15.22 0.28
N TYR A 308 -2.11 16.44 0.29
CA TYR A 308 -1.36 17.67 0.59
C TYR A 308 -0.67 17.59 1.94
N LYS A 309 -1.39 17.19 3.00
CA LYS A 309 -0.84 17.04 4.36
C LYS A 309 0.23 15.95 4.43
N LEU A 310 0.00 14.79 3.80
CA LEU A 310 0.97 13.69 3.78
C LEU A 310 2.28 14.11 3.10
N ILE A 311 2.19 14.77 1.95
CA ILE A 311 3.37 15.23 1.22
C ILE A 311 4.05 16.40 1.95
N GLY A 312 3.29 17.30 2.56
CA GLY A 312 3.82 18.36 3.40
C GLY A 312 4.66 17.83 4.56
N GLY A 313 4.13 16.84 5.30
CA GLY A 313 4.87 16.20 6.38
C GLY A 313 6.09 15.41 5.90
N LEU A 314 6.00 14.73 4.74
CA LEU A 314 7.17 14.09 4.12
C LEU A 314 8.26 15.12 3.77
N LYS A 315 7.89 16.26 3.17
CA LYS A 315 8.82 17.33 2.83
C LYS A 315 9.48 17.90 4.09
N SER A 316 8.71 18.09 5.16
CA SER A 316 9.24 18.51 6.47
C SER A 316 10.29 17.51 6.98
N SER A 317 9.97 16.20 6.97
CA SER A 317 10.94 15.16 7.38
C SER A 317 12.20 15.17 6.51
N MET A 318 12.07 15.38 5.19
CA MET A 318 13.21 15.47 4.29
C MET A 318 14.10 16.68 4.61
N GLY A 319 13.50 17.82 4.98
CA GLY A 319 14.21 18.99 5.48
C GLY A 319 15.03 18.67 6.75
N TYR A 320 14.40 18.08 7.77
CA TYR A 320 15.10 17.67 9.02
C TYR A 320 16.24 16.68 8.78
N LEU A 321 16.17 15.89 7.72
CA LEU A 321 17.16 14.86 7.41
C LEU A 321 18.20 15.29 6.35
N GLY A 322 18.14 16.52 5.85
CA GLY A 322 19.02 17.02 4.80
C GLY A 322 18.91 16.25 3.49
N SER A 323 17.72 15.76 3.17
CA SER A 323 17.50 14.87 2.03
C SER A 323 16.76 15.56 0.90
N LYS A 324 17.47 15.99 -0.15
CA LYS A 324 16.88 16.68 -1.33
C LYS A 324 15.96 15.77 -2.15
N GLN A 325 16.17 14.45 -2.14
CA GLN A 325 15.35 13.46 -2.86
C GLN A 325 15.06 12.25 -1.96
N ILE A 326 13.95 11.59 -2.18
CA ILE A 326 13.51 10.41 -1.39
C ILE A 326 14.58 9.33 -1.30
N LYS A 327 15.33 9.09 -2.38
CA LYS A 327 16.38 8.06 -2.39
C LYS A 327 17.47 8.31 -1.34
N TYR A 328 17.73 9.55 -0.96
CA TYR A 328 18.74 9.91 0.02
C TYR A 328 18.28 9.70 1.48
N LEU A 329 16.98 9.53 1.74
CA LEU A 329 16.49 9.12 3.05
C LEU A 329 17.05 7.77 3.52
N ARG A 330 17.54 6.94 2.58
CA ARG A 330 18.18 5.65 2.87
C ARG A 330 19.68 5.76 3.16
N ASP A 331 20.26 6.92 2.92
CA ASP A 331 21.70 7.11 3.10
C ASP A 331 22.00 7.28 4.61
N LYS A 332 22.44 6.16 5.22
CA LYS A 332 22.76 6.09 6.66
C LYS A 332 21.67 6.65 7.57
N PRO A 333 20.40 6.18 7.45
CA PRO A 333 19.35 6.64 8.34
C PRO A 333 19.67 6.21 9.78
N GLN A 334 19.41 7.10 10.74
CA GLN A 334 19.52 6.76 12.16
C GLN A 334 18.11 6.63 12.72
N PHE A 335 17.77 5.42 13.13
CA PHE A 335 16.54 5.15 13.87
C PHE A 335 16.89 5.00 15.35
N VAL A 336 16.06 5.57 16.21
CA VAL A 336 16.05 5.26 17.64
C VAL A 336 14.75 4.51 17.95
N LYS A 337 14.88 3.44 18.73
CA LYS A 337 13.74 2.74 19.32
C LYS A 337 13.22 3.57 20.48
N ILE A 338 11.90 3.80 20.50
CA ILE A 338 11.23 4.55 21.56
C ILE A 338 10.40 3.62 22.43
N THR A 339 10.23 4.00 23.69
CA THR A 339 9.33 3.33 24.63
C THR A 339 7.87 3.73 24.36
N LYS A 340 6.91 3.04 25.02
CA LYS A 340 5.52 3.51 25.02
C LYS A 340 5.39 4.93 25.55
N ALA A 341 6.15 5.29 26.60
CA ALA A 341 6.17 6.66 27.13
C ALA A 341 6.63 7.66 26.08
N GLY A 342 7.73 7.39 25.35
CA GLY A 342 8.21 8.25 24.27
C GLY A 342 7.22 8.35 23.10
N PHE A 343 6.45 7.28 22.81
CA PHE A 343 5.37 7.36 21.83
C PHE A 343 4.22 8.28 22.31
N TYR A 344 3.83 8.18 23.58
CA TYR A 344 2.81 9.07 24.16
C TYR A 344 3.29 10.53 24.25
N GLU A 345 4.57 10.77 24.55
CA GLU A 345 5.18 12.10 24.50
C GLU A 345 5.03 12.77 23.13
N SER A 346 5.01 11.98 22.03
CA SER A 346 4.79 12.49 20.68
C SER A 346 3.35 12.95 20.41
N MET A 347 2.40 12.61 21.29
CA MET A 347 1.00 13.03 21.18
C MET A 347 0.79 14.40 21.81
N VAL A 348 -0.15 15.16 21.27
CA VAL A 348 -0.56 16.41 21.91
C VAL A 348 -1.13 16.12 23.30
N HIS A 349 -0.59 16.75 24.32
CA HIS A 349 -0.97 16.60 25.72
C HIS A 349 -1.00 17.96 26.44
N ASN A 350 -1.70 18.03 27.57
CA ASN A 350 -1.81 19.21 28.44
C ASN A 350 -2.39 20.49 27.75
N VAL A 351 -3.16 20.33 26.66
CA VAL A 351 -3.85 21.43 25.99
C VAL A 351 -5.21 20.99 25.47
N ASP A 352 -6.18 21.89 25.52
CA ASP A 352 -7.47 21.71 24.87
C ASP A 352 -7.36 22.08 23.39
N ILE A 353 -7.65 21.11 22.51
CA ILE A 353 -7.52 21.29 21.07
C ILE A 353 -8.77 22.05 20.57
N VAL A 354 -8.63 23.33 20.30
CA VAL A 354 -9.69 24.19 19.75
C VAL A 354 -10.03 23.77 18.31
N LYS A 355 -9.01 23.48 17.49
CA LYS A 355 -9.18 23.04 16.11
C LYS A 355 -8.12 21.99 15.78
N ASN A 356 -8.56 20.79 15.45
CA ASN A 356 -7.66 19.73 15.05
C ASN A 356 -7.56 19.67 13.50
N ASP A 357 -6.67 20.46 12.93
CA ASP A 357 -6.39 20.46 11.48
C ASP A 357 -5.56 19.25 11.04
N ASN A 358 -5.07 18.45 12.00
CA ASN A 358 -4.27 17.23 11.78
C ASN A 358 -5.12 15.95 11.88
N LYS A 359 -6.43 16.02 11.69
CA LYS A 359 -7.24 14.79 11.55
C LYS A 359 -6.89 14.13 10.22
N TYR A 360 -6.01 13.13 10.31
CA TYR A 360 -5.83 12.13 9.29
C TYR A 360 -6.88 11.04 9.43
#